data_0b49b2c11d53647a638201b72fc6c015
#
_entry.id   0b49b2c11d53647a638201b72fc6c015
#
_cell.length_a   1.000
_cell.length_b   1.000
_cell.length_c   1.000
_cell.angle_alpha   90.00
_cell.angle_beta   90.00
_cell.angle_gamma   90.00
#
_symmetry.space_group_name_H-M   'P 1'
#
loop_
_entity.id
_entity.type
_entity.pdbx_description
1 polymer ?
#
loop_
_entity_poly.entity_id
_entity_poly.type
_entity_poly.pdbx_seq_one_letter_code
_entity_poly.pdbx_strand_id
1 'polypeptide(L)'
;MCKLILFVHLLLFLFAGFSLAESPAPEEPKFWGIIGKRLDVHKYGSEDSPVLGRVEKGTSVDVYKKGRTWTKISYEESTGYVLTKFVEMIQRKNPFDGPMPGTSKHIAVAHVDADISFLPEGYRYPIRVSKGSWLSIHTAGDGKVTFPYRREPEDVVMSSANLTLTPFVDWQQAKPGDLLYAFTTFYSTSTTKEGNTGRLYNIALASQRLSGVLVAPDEVFSFNRVCGPYTAENGYKEAPILSGESKMGFGGGVCQVCSTIYNIVLRIPTVILDMNWHAQAGTAYLPAGFDATVSNTKDMQFRNVLPYTIRIEFQSLDGVMTAFFYRADS
;
A
#
# COMPACT_ATOMS: atom_id res chain seq x y z
N MET A 1 -10.79 -88.87 1.43
CA MET A 1 -9.90 -87.72 1.67
C MET A 1 -10.06 -86.78 0.51
N CYS A 2 -10.87 -85.74 0.66
CA CYS A 2 -11.23 -84.76 -0.36
C CYS A 2 -10.40 -83.49 -0.14
N LYS A 3 -9.56 -83.15 -1.13
CA LYS A 3 -8.79 -81.86 -1.08
C LYS A 3 -9.63 -80.77 -1.72
N LEU A 4 -10.01 -79.80 -0.91
CA LEU A 4 -10.69 -78.66 -1.33
C LEU A 4 -9.66 -77.62 -1.85
N ILE A 5 -9.75 -77.29 -3.13
CA ILE A 5 -8.92 -76.28 -3.76
C ILE A 5 -9.72 -74.92 -3.70
N LEU A 6 -9.16 -73.96 -2.96
CA LEU A 6 -9.72 -72.64 -2.81
C LEU A 6 -9.19 -71.68 -3.94
N PHE A 7 -10.05 -71.34 -4.89
CA PHE A 7 -9.73 -70.35 -5.91
C PHE A 7 -9.90 -68.89 -5.30
N VAL A 8 -8.79 -68.22 -5.11
CA VAL A 8 -8.79 -66.79 -4.77
C VAL A 8 -8.85 -66.02 -6.07
N HIS A 9 -10.00 -65.36 -6.32
CA HIS A 9 -10.12 -64.39 -7.40
C HIS A 9 -9.55 -63.04 -6.93
N LEU A 10 -8.40 -62.66 -7.50
CA LEU A 10 -7.80 -61.34 -7.32
C LEU A 10 -8.52 -60.35 -8.24
N LEU A 11 -9.42 -59.54 -7.68
CA LEU A 11 -10.07 -58.43 -8.39
C LEU A 11 -9.08 -57.27 -8.47
N LEU A 12 -8.45 -57.03 -9.62
CA LEU A 12 -7.70 -55.82 -9.94
C LEU A 12 -8.71 -54.69 -10.16
N PHE A 13 -8.84 -53.79 -9.19
CA PHE A 13 -9.45 -52.49 -9.39
C PHE A 13 -8.48 -51.58 -10.14
N LEU A 14 -8.72 -51.35 -11.43
CA LEU A 14 -8.13 -50.29 -12.19
C LEU A 14 -8.71 -48.94 -11.67
N PHE A 15 -7.97 -48.26 -10.81
CA PHE A 15 -8.22 -46.85 -10.54
C PHE A 15 -7.84 -46.06 -11.79
N ALA A 16 -8.85 -45.74 -12.62
CA ALA A 16 -8.73 -44.68 -13.60
C ALA A 16 -8.57 -43.37 -12.81
N GLY A 17 -7.33 -42.85 -12.78
CA GLY A 17 -7.05 -41.54 -12.22
C GLY A 17 -7.80 -40.45 -13.01
N PHE A 18 -8.92 -39.99 -12.47
CA PHE A 18 -9.48 -38.73 -12.90
C PHE A 18 -8.52 -37.65 -12.43
N SER A 19 -7.68 -37.18 -13.35
CA SER A 19 -7.01 -35.89 -13.20
C SER A 19 -8.11 -34.81 -13.14
N LEU A 20 -8.38 -34.33 -11.96
CA LEU A 20 -9.12 -33.06 -11.80
C LEU A 20 -8.26 -32.01 -12.50
N ALA A 21 -8.68 -31.58 -13.70
CA ALA A 21 -8.09 -30.41 -14.33
C ALA A 21 -8.23 -29.27 -13.30
N GLU A 22 -7.09 -28.76 -12.82
CA GLU A 22 -7.06 -27.54 -12.02
C GLU A 22 -7.85 -26.47 -12.78
N SER A 23 -8.86 -25.91 -12.13
CA SER A 23 -9.54 -24.75 -12.68
C SER A 23 -8.47 -23.68 -12.93
N PRO A 24 -8.47 -23.02 -14.09
CA PRO A 24 -7.49 -21.97 -14.37
C PRO A 24 -7.56 -20.94 -13.23
N ALA A 25 -6.39 -20.55 -12.73
CA ALA A 25 -6.28 -19.52 -11.72
C ALA A 25 -7.12 -18.30 -12.12
N PRO A 26 -7.82 -17.63 -11.20
CA PRO A 26 -8.63 -16.49 -11.53
C PRO A 26 -7.78 -15.45 -12.26
N GLU A 27 -8.31 -14.93 -13.38
CA GLU A 27 -7.62 -13.90 -14.18
C GLU A 27 -7.41 -12.66 -13.29
N GLU A 28 -6.16 -12.22 -13.11
CA GLU A 28 -5.86 -11.02 -12.33
C GLU A 28 -6.12 -9.74 -13.14
N PRO A 29 -6.69 -8.69 -12.52
CA PRO A 29 -6.91 -7.43 -13.20
C PRO A 29 -5.57 -6.72 -13.48
N LYS A 30 -5.42 -6.23 -14.72
CA LYS A 30 -4.19 -5.57 -15.21
C LYS A 30 -4.22 -4.05 -15.04
N PHE A 31 -5.41 -3.47 -14.98
CA PHE A 31 -5.62 -2.04 -14.87
C PHE A 31 -6.80 -1.78 -13.93
N TRP A 32 -6.94 -0.53 -13.53
CA TRP A 32 -8.17 0.01 -12.98
C TRP A 32 -8.78 0.94 -14.00
N GLY A 33 -10.10 1.00 -14.02
CA GLY A 33 -10.82 1.86 -14.92
C GLY A 33 -11.83 2.72 -14.18
N ILE A 34 -11.99 3.96 -14.61
CA ILE A 34 -13.07 4.83 -14.16
C ILE A 34 -14.06 4.96 -15.31
N ILE A 35 -15.32 4.72 -15.03
CA ILE A 35 -16.39 4.81 -16.00
C ILE A 35 -16.72 6.28 -16.26
N GLY A 36 -16.49 6.75 -17.49
CA GLY A 36 -16.67 8.16 -17.87
C GLY A 36 -18.12 8.61 -18.05
N LYS A 37 -19.05 7.67 -18.27
CA LYS A 37 -20.49 7.92 -18.33
C LYS A 37 -21.26 6.65 -17.96
N ARG A 38 -22.57 6.74 -17.72
CA ARG A 38 -23.42 5.56 -17.53
C ARG A 38 -23.37 4.66 -18.76
N LEU A 39 -23.08 3.36 -18.59
CA LEU A 39 -22.90 2.36 -19.65
C LEU A 39 -23.69 1.09 -19.35
N ASP A 40 -24.20 0.45 -20.39
CA ASP A 40 -24.64 -0.92 -20.31
C ASP A 40 -23.42 -1.85 -20.25
N VAL A 41 -23.49 -2.88 -19.39
CA VAL A 41 -22.47 -3.93 -19.25
C VAL A 41 -22.95 -5.15 -20.02
N HIS A 42 -22.18 -5.55 -21.01
CA HIS A 42 -22.48 -6.66 -21.90
C HIS A 42 -21.79 -7.95 -21.42
N LYS A 43 -22.44 -9.09 -21.66
CA LYS A 43 -21.86 -10.40 -21.32
C LYS A 43 -20.61 -10.72 -22.15
N TYR A 44 -20.59 -10.27 -23.40
CA TYR A 44 -19.46 -10.43 -24.33
C TYR A 44 -19.14 -9.08 -24.98
N GLY A 45 -17.95 -8.93 -25.57
CA GLY A 45 -17.49 -7.71 -26.23
C GLY A 45 -18.17 -7.45 -27.59
N SER A 46 -19.50 -7.36 -27.62
CA SER A 46 -20.30 -7.10 -28.82
C SER A 46 -21.55 -6.31 -28.45
N GLU A 47 -22.03 -5.47 -29.36
CA GLU A 47 -23.29 -4.71 -29.19
C GLU A 47 -24.53 -5.65 -29.15
N ASP A 48 -24.49 -6.77 -29.86
CA ASP A 48 -25.57 -7.78 -29.90
C ASP A 48 -25.54 -8.72 -28.69
N SER A 49 -24.58 -8.53 -27.78
CA SER A 49 -24.45 -9.37 -26.59
C SER A 49 -25.50 -9.03 -25.53
N PRO A 50 -26.03 -10.04 -24.80
CA PRO A 50 -26.93 -9.78 -23.69
C PRO A 50 -26.36 -8.74 -22.71
N VAL A 51 -27.19 -7.80 -22.30
CA VAL A 51 -26.88 -6.80 -21.29
C VAL A 51 -27.05 -7.44 -19.90
N LEU A 52 -25.99 -7.43 -19.09
CA LEU A 52 -26.00 -7.93 -17.71
C LEU A 52 -26.61 -6.92 -16.75
N GLY A 53 -26.44 -5.64 -17.04
CA GLY A 53 -26.93 -4.52 -16.23
C GLY A 53 -26.21 -3.22 -16.63
N ARG A 54 -26.07 -2.29 -15.68
CA ARG A 54 -25.52 -0.96 -15.93
C ARG A 54 -24.48 -0.57 -14.89
N VAL A 55 -23.49 0.20 -15.34
CA VAL A 55 -22.50 0.83 -14.48
C VAL A 55 -22.59 2.35 -14.61
N GLU A 56 -22.58 3.04 -13.48
CA GLU A 56 -22.76 4.49 -13.43
C GLU A 56 -21.45 5.24 -13.70
N LYS A 57 -21.58 6.51 -14.11
CA LYS A 57 -20.44 7.41 -14.26
C LYS A 57 -19.67 7.55 -12.94
N GLY A 58 -18.36 7.50 -12.99
CA GLY A 58 -17.46 7.62 -11.84
C GLY A 58 -17.21 6.30 -11.12
N THR A 59 -17.93 5.22 -11.47
CA THR A 59 -17.68 3.90 -10.88
C THR A 59 -16.27 3.44 -11.19
N SER A 60 -15.53 3.00 -10.16
CA SER A 60 -14.24 2.33 -10.31
C SER A 60 -14.46 0.85 -10.57
N VAL A 61 -13.74 0.29 -11.53
CA VAL A 61 -13.84 -1.12 -11.93
C VAL A 61 -12.45 -1.72 -12.13
N ASP A 62 -12.28 -2.97 -11.79
CA ASP A 62 -11.11 -3.73 -12.22
C ASP A 62 -11.18 -4.00 -13.72
N VAL A 63 -10.06 -3.84 -14.41
CA VAL A 63 -9.93 -4.09 -15.84
C VAL A 63 -9.02 -5.28 -16.08
N TYR A 64 -9.60 -6.36 -16.58
CA TYR A 64 -8.88 -7.61 -16.88
C TYR A 64 -8.23 -7.57 -18.26
N LYS A 65 -8.96 -7.03 -19.26
CA LYS A 65 -8.46 -6.96 -20.63
C LYS A 65 -8.95 -5.68 -21.32
N LYS A 66 -8.01 -4.84 -21.72
CA LYS A 66 -8.27 -3.70 -22.59
C LYS A 66 -8.30 -4.16 -24.05
N GLY A 67 -9.45 -4.06 -24.69
CA GLY A 67 -9.59 -4.27 -26.13
C GLY A 67 -9.67 -2.93 -26.87
N ARG A 68 -9.67 -3.00 -28.20
CA ARG A 68 -9.78 -1.81 -29.06
C ARG A 68 -11.11 -1.11 -28.90
N THR A 69 -12.22 -1.88 -28.88
CA THR A 69 -13.59 -1.39 -28.79
C THR A 69 -14.22 -1.71 -27.46
N TRP A 70 -13.96 -2.90 -26.92
CA TRP A 70 -14.55 -3.43 -25.69
C TRP A 70 -13.48 -3.72 -24.65
N THR A 71 -13.79 -3.35 -23.40
CA THR A 71 -12.94 -3.60 -22.24
C THR A 71 -13.66 -4.56 -21.28
N LYS A 72 -12.96 -5.63 -20.86
CA LYS A 72 -13.44 -6.56 -19.83
C LYS A 72 -13.20 -5.97 -18.46
N ILE A 73 -14.27 -5.81 -17.70
CA ILE A 73 -14.28 -5.21 -16.36
C ILE A 73 -14.88 -6.15 -15.32
N SER A 74 -14.61 -5.87 -14.02
CA SER A 74 -15.39 -6.45 -12.93
C SER A 74 -16.82 -5.91 -12.96
N TYR A 75 -17.79 -6.78 -12.76
CA TYR A 75 -19.20 -6.41 -12.64
C TYR A 75 -19.90 -7.38 -11.69
N GLU A 76 -20.40 -6.87 -10.57
CA GLU A 76 -20.96 -7.69 -9.48
C GLU A 76 -19.96 -8.82 -9.09
N GLU A 77 -20.42 -10.06 -8.96
CA GLU A 77 -19.59 -11.22 -8.63
C GLU A 77 -18.94 -11.87 -9.87
N SER A 78 -18.99 -11.20 -11.04
CA SER A 78 -18.49 -11.72 -12.30
C SER A 78 -17.74 -10.69 -13.12
N THR A 79 -17.63 -10.90 -14.43
CA THR A 79 -17.05 -9.94 -15.37
C THR A 79 -18.01 -9.63 -16.51
N GLY A 80 -17.90 -8.42 -17.06
CA GLY A 80 -18.65 -7.99 -18.24
C GLY A 80 -17.81 -7.11 -19.14
N TYR A 81 -18.41 -6.59 -20.19
CA TYR A 81 -17.74 -5.77 -21.19
C TYR A 81 -18.43 -4.43 -21.34
N VAL A 82 -17.64 -3.37 -21.40
CA VAL A 82 -18.08 -2.00 -21.69
C VAL A 82 -17.26 -1.39 -22.82
N LEU A 83 -17.77 -0.33 -23.43
CA LEU A 83 -17.04 0.36 -24.51
C LEU A 83 -15.75 1.03 -23.99
N THR A 84 -14.62 0.65 -24.53
CA THR A 84 -13.27 1.11 -24.12
C THR A 84 -13.13 2.63 -24.08
N LYS A 85 -13.73 3.33 -25.05
CA LYS A 85 -13.64 4.80 -25.18
C LYS A 85 -14.22 5.59 -23.98
N PHE A 86 -15.00 4.93 -23.13
CA PHE A 86 -15.61 5.53 -21.95
C PHE A 86 -15.01 5.00 -20.65
N VAL A 87 -13.92 4.26 -20.72
CA VAL A 87 -13.19 3.79 -19.55
C VAL A 87 -11.85 4.54 -19.50
N GLU A 88 -11.71 5.42 -18.53
CA GLU A 88 -10.41 6.02 -18.24
C GLU A 88 -9.54 4.94 -17.59
N MET A 89 -8.50 4.52 -18.34
CA MET A 89 -7.60 3.48 -17.88
C MET A 89 -6.55 4.08 -16.95
N ILE A 90 -6.55 3.62 -15.72
CA ILE A 90 -5.49 3.91 -14.76
C ILE A 90 -4.64 2.65 -14.69
N GLN A 91 -3.43 2.74 -15.18
CA GLN A 91 -2.49 1.63 -15.05
C GLN A 91 -2.29 1.38 -13.56
N ARG A 92 -2.52 0.15 -13.11
CA ARG A 92 -2.00 -0.32 -11.83
C ARG A 92 -0.48 -0.18 -11.94
N LYS A 93 0.04 0.94 -11.50
CA LYS A 93 1.48 1.11 -11.35
C LYS A 93 1.91 0.32 -10.13
N ASN A 94 1.92 -1.01 -10.24
CA ASN A 94 2.84 -1.78 -9.46
C ASN A 94 4.20 -1.53 -10.11
N PRO A 95 5.12 -0.82 -9.47
CA PRO A 95 6.45 -0.57 -10.01
C PRO A 95 7.24 -1.86 -10.22
N PHE A 96 6.71 -3.00 -9.78
CA PHE A 96 7.36 -4.31 -9.82
C PHE A 96 6.39 -5.36 -10.37
N ASP A 97 6.80 -6.03 -11.46
CA ASP A 97 6.22 -7.29 -11.91
C ASP A 97 6.68 -8.40 -10.95
N GLY A 98 6.01 -8.52 -9.81
CA GLY A 98 6.32 -9.56 -8.82
C GLY A 98 6.07 -9.11 -7.37
N PRO A 99 6.22 -10.00 -6.40
CA PRO A 99 6.21 -9.62 -5.00
C PRO A 99 7.37 -8.66 -4.76
N MET A 100 7.06 -7.51 -4.18
CA MET A 100 8.03 -6.47 -3.89
C MET A 100 9.10 -7.01 -2.93
N PRO A 101 10.41 -6.92 -3.25
CA PRO A 101 11.47 -7.27 -2.29
C PRO A 101 11.26 -6.50 -0.98
N GLY A 102 11.25 -7.18 0.16
CA GLY A 102 11.02 -6.58 1.47
C GLY A 102 9.59 -6.09 1.72
N THR A 103 8.61 -6.54 0.92
CA THR A 103 7.19 -6.22 1.11
C THR A 103 6.37 -7.46 1.33
N SER A 104 6.85 -8.35 2.15
CA SER A 104 5.94 -9.23 2.85
C SER A 104 4.82 -8.37 3.44
N LYS A 105 3.59 -8.85 3.34
CA LYS A 105 2.41 -8.18 3.85
C LYS A 105 2.65 -7.90 5.34
N HIS A 106 2.72 -6.62 5.74
CA HIS A 106 2.73 -6.30 7.16
C HIS A 106 1.48 -6.90 7.80
N ILE A 107 1.67 -7.54 8.93
CA ILE A 107 0.58 -8.22 9.64
C ILE A 107 -0.03 -7.38 10.75
N ALA A 108 0.75 -6.44 11.28
CA ALA A 108 0.39 -5.63 12.45
C ALA A 108 1.20 -4.34 12.49
N VAL A 109 0.78 -3.44 13.37
CA VAL A 109 1.64 -2.37 13.89
C VAL A 109 1.93 -2.66 15.36
N ALA A 110 3.14 -2.35 15.83
CA ALA A 110 3.57 -2.50 17.21
C ALA A 110 3.77 -1.15 17.88
N HIS A 111 3.09 -0.91 19.01
CA HIS A 111 3.43 0.18 19.92
C HIS A 111 4.66 -0.21 20.75
N VAL A 112 5.60 0.71 20.87
CA VAL A 112 6.85 0.52 21.63
C VAL A 112 6.64 0.98 23.07
N ASP A 113 6.64 0.04 24.01
CA ASP A 113 6.25 0.27 25.42
C ASP A 113 7.41 0.74 26.30
N ALA A 114 8.66 0.58 25.83
CA ALA A 114 9.86 1.06 26.48
C ALA A 114 10.94 1.42 25.44
N ASP A 115 11.90 2.27 25.80
CA ASP A 115 13.03 2.59 24.92
C ASP A 115 13.81 1.32 24.57
N ILE A 116 14.02 1.12 23.27
CA ILE A 116 14.72 -0.03 22.72
C ILE A 116 15.99 0.45 22.05
N SER A 117 17.10 -0.22 22.36
CA SER A 117 18.37 -0.05 21.64
C SER A 117 18.99 -1.42 21.41
N PHE A 118 19.19 -1.79 20.15
CA PHE A 118 19.75 -3.09 19.78
C PHE A 118 20.62 -2.96 18.54
N LEU A 119 21.60 -3.85 18.41
CA LEU A 119 22.50 -3.91 17.25
C LEU A 119 22.16 -5.15 16.42
N PRO A 120 21.48 -5.01 15.27
CA PRO A 120 21.23 -6.14 14.38
C PRO A 120 22.54 -6.68 13.81
N GLU A 121 22.54 -7.96 13.45
CA GLU A 121 23.65 -8.58 12.75
C GLU A 121 23.96 -7.83 11.44
N GLY A 122 25.24 -7.58 11.16
CA GLY A 122 25.69 -6.84 9.99
C GLY A 122 25.61 -5.30 10.10
N TYR A 123 24.99 -4.77 11.16
CA TYR A 123 24.89 -3.32 11.36
C TYR A 123 26.08 -2.77 12.15
N ARG A 124 26.57 -1.60 11.73
CA ARG A 124 27.68 -0.90 12.41
C ARG A 124 27.23 -0.14 13.66
N TYR A 125 25.98 0.32 13.69
CA TYR A 125 25.43 1.14 14.77
C TYR A 125 24.10 0.58 15.25
N PRO A 126 23.80 0.74 16.55
CA PRO A 126 22.53 0.29 17.08
C PRO A 126 21.35 1.05 16.46
N ILE A 127 20.26 0.34 16.25
CA ILE A 127 18.94 0.92 15.99
C ILE A 127 18.34 1.30 17.34
N ARG A 128 17.84 2.52 17.42
CA ARG A 128 17.18 3.05 18.60
C ARG A 128 15.74 3.40 18.25
N VAL A 129 14.81 2.97 19.09
CA VAL A 129 13.38 3.24 18.95
C VAL A 129 12.87 3.68 20.31
N SER A 130 12.37 4.90 20.39
CA SER A 130 11.89 5.49 21.64
C SER A 130 10.53 4.93 22.05
N LYS A 131 10.29 4.83 23.36
CA LYS A 131 8.99 4.55 23.94
C LYS A 131 7.92 5.45 23.29
N GLY A 132 6.78 4.88 22.96
CA GLY A 132 5.68 5.58 22.30
C GLY A 132 5.76 5.60 20.77
N SER A 133 6.86 5.13 20.17
CA SER A 133 6.93 4.94 18.72
C SER A 133 6.04 3.79 18.25
N TRP A 134 5.78 3.75 16.96
CA TRP A 134 5.06 2.65 16.31
C TRP A 134 5.89 2.06 15.18
N LEU A 135 5.83 0.74 15.02
CA LEU A 135 6.57 0.00 14.00
C LEU A 135 5.63 -0.90 13.21
N SER A 136 5.70 -0.83 11.88
CA SER A 136 5.02 -1.81 11.02
C SER A 136 5.74 -3.14 11.05
N ILE A 137 5.04 -4.22 11.34
CA ILE A 137 5.60 -5.55 11.59
C ILE A 137 5.27 -6.49 10.44
N HIS A 138 6.29 -7.15 9.89
CA HIS A 138 6.14 -8.17 8.86
C HIS A 138 5.80 -9.54 9.44
N THR A 139 6.54 -9.98 10.45
CA THR A 139 6.30 -11.27 11.12
C THR A 139 6.39 -11.13 12.62
N ALA A 140 5.66 -11.98 13.35
CA ALA A 140 5.74 -12.10 14.80
C ALA A 140 5.66 -13.58 15.19
N GLY A 141 6.56 -14.03 16.08
CA GLY A 141 6.59 -15.39 16.60
C GLY A 141 7.83 -15.61 17.45
N ASP A 142 7.79 -16.61 18.32
CA ASP A 142 8.92 -17.04 19.18
C ASP A 142 9.59 -15.90 19.96
N GLY A 143 8.78 -14.96 20.47
CA GLY A 143 9.28 -13.80 21.22
C GLY A 143 10.04 -12.76 20.35
N LYS A 144 9.91 -12.82 19.05
CA LYS A 144 10.56 -11.92 18.08
C LYS A 144 9.57 -11.34 17.10
N VAL A 145 9.96 -10.21 16.52
CA VAL A 145 9.29 -9.57 15.38
C VAL A 145 10.30 -9.24 14.30
N THR A 146 9.83 -9.13 13.05
CA THR A 146 10.62 -8.57 11.95
C THR A 146 9.94 -7.34 11.38
N PHE A 147 10.74 -6.37 10.93
CA PHE A 147 10.27 -5.15 10.32
C PHE A 147 11.27 -4.59 9.31
N PRO A 148 10.82 -3.88 8.25
CA PRO A 148 11.71 -3.26 7.28
C PRO A 148 12.40 -2.05 7.91
N TYR A 149 13.70 -1.91 7.67
CA TYR A 149 14.47 -0.78 8.17
C TYR A 149 15.15 -0.04 7.02
N ARG A 150 14.63 1.16 6.69
CA ARG A 150 15.14 1.98 5.59
C ARG A 150 15.04 1.22 4.25
N ARG A 151 16.10 1.30 3.42
CA ARG A 151 16.19 0.63 2.12
C ARG A 151 16.91 -0.71 2.15
N GLU A 152 17.16 -1.23 3.34
CA GLU A 152 17.85 -2.52 3.46
C GLU A 152 16.98 -3.64 2.85
N PRO A 153 17.61 -4.59 2.14
CA PRO A 153 16.87 -5.65 1.46
C PRO A 153 16.27 -6.67 2.43
N GLU A 154 16.85 -6.78 3.62
CA GLU A 154 16.44 -7.73 4.64
C GLU A 154 15.77 -7.04 5.81
N ASP A 155 14.75 -7.69 6.36
CA ASP A 155 14.09 -7.23 7.56
C ASP A 155 15.01 -7.32 8.77
N VAL A 156 14.87 -6.35 9.66
CA VAL A 156 15.51 -6.39 10.96
C VAL A 156 14.71 -7.25 11.91
N VAL A 157 15.41 -8.10 12.67
CA VAL A 157 14.84 -8.95 13.71
C VAL A 157 15.08 -8.33 15.09
N MET A 158 14.06 -8.23 15.92
CA MET A 158 14.21 -7.80 17.32
C MET A 158 13.28 -8.55 18.26
N SER A 159 13.55 -8.46 19.57
CA SER A 159 12.67 -9.00 20.62
C SER A 159 11.33 -8.28 20.66
N SER A 160 10.25 -9.02 20.87
CA SER A 160 8.90 -8.47 21.04
C SER A 160 8.55 -8.11 22.50
N ALA A 161 9.48 -8.27 23.45
CA ALA A 161 9.20 -8.15 24.89
C ALA A 161 8.65 -6.78 25.32
N ASN A 162 8.99 -5.71 24.59
CA ASN A 162 8.53 -4.34 24.89
C ASN A 162 7.63 -3.80 23.76
N LEU A 163 6.83 -4.66 23.17
CA LEU A 163 5.93 -4.32 22.09
C LEU A 163 4.50 -4.78 22.36
N THR A 164 3.56 -3.88 22.14
CA THR A 164 2.12 -4.21 22.07
C THR A 164 1.69 -4.22 20.61
N LEU A 165 1.32 -5.39 20.10
CA LEU A 165 0.94 -5.62 18.70
C LEU A 165 -0.55 -5.35 18.49
N THR A 166 -0.86 -4.57 17.45
CA THR A 166 -2.22 -4.37 16.95
C THR A 166 -2.30 -4.92 15.52
N PRO A 167 -3.00 -6.05 15.29
CA PRO A 167 -3.15 -6.62 13.96
C PRO A 167 -3.97 -5.71 13.05
N PHE A 168 -3.71 -5.76 11.75
CA PHE A 168 -4.54 -5.08 10.76
C PHE A 168 -5.83 -5.86 10.53
N VAL A 169 -6.90 -5.11 10.33
CA VAL A 169 -8.22 -5.68 10.02
C VAL A 169 -8.41 -5.69 8.51
N ASP A 170 -8.89 -6.81 7.97
CA ASP A 170 -9.27 -6.89 6.57
C ASP A 170 -10.32 -5.82 6.25
N TRP A 171 -10.09 -5.05 5.19
CA TRP A 171 -10.97 -3.94 4.81
C TRP A 171 -12.42 -4.37 4.58
N GLN A 172 -12.68 -5.61 4.14
CA GLN A 172 -14.05 -6.14 3.95
C GLN A 172 -14.77 -6.40 5.27
N GLN A 173 -14.03 -6.64 6.35
CA GLN A 173 -14.57 -6.96 7.67
C GLN A 173 -14.42 -5.80 8.67
N ALA A 174 -13.71 -4.74 8.28
CA ALA A 174 -13.42 -3.62 9.15
C ALA A 174 -14.70 -2.92 9.64
N LYS A 175 -14.72 -2.56 10.92
CA LYS A 175 -15.75 -1.76 11.60
C LYS A 175 -15.25 -0.34 11.82
N PRO A 176 -16.12 0.64 12.09
CA PRO A 176 -15.71 1.97 12.52
C PRO A 176 -14.67 1.92 13.65
N GLY A 177 -13.59 2.68 13.50
CA GLY A 177 -12.45 2.70 14.42
C GLY A 177 -11.35 1.67 14.14
N ASP A 178 -11.59 0.65 13.32
CA ASP A 178 -10.61 -0.39 13.03
C ASP A 178 -9.43 0.15 12.20
N LEU A 179 -8.23 -0.32 12.55
CA LEU A 179 -6.99 -0.05 11.84
C LEU A 179 -6.89 -0.93 10.59
N LEU A 180 -6.98 -0.31 9.42
CA LEU A 180 -6.88 -0.99 8.13
C LEU A 180 -5.44 -1.35 7.78
N TYR A 181 -4.55 -0.37 7.92
CA TYR A 181 -3.12 -0.53 7.65
C TYR A 181 -2.30 0.57 8.31
N ALA A 182 -1.01 0.29 8.53
CA ALA A 182 -0.02 1.26 8.94
C ALA A 182 1.31 1.00 8.23
N PHE A 183 2.10 2.04 8.04
CA PHE A 183 3.44 1.92 7.46
C PHE A 183 4.42 2.84 8.15
N THR A 184 5.62 2.33 8.41
CA THR A 184 6.68 3.04 9.15
C THR A 184 7.87 3.33 8.25
N THR A 185 8.41 4.55 8.34
CA THR A 185 9.71 4.92 7.78
C THR A 185 10.61 5.55 8.85
N PHE A 186 11.93 5.50 8.61
CA PHE A 186 12.93 5.96 9.56
C PHE A 186 13.71 7.15 8.99
N TYR A 187 13.99 8.15 9.83
CA TYR A 187 14.74 9.35 9.47
C TYR A 187 15.81 9.68 10.49
N SER A 188 16.82 10.47 10.07
CA SER A 188 17.88 10.91 10.97
C SER A 188 17.43 12.09 11.84
N THR A 189 17.66 12.00 13.13
CA THR A 189 17.40 13.08 14.10
C THR A 189 18.64 13.93 14.41
N SER A 190 19.80 13.63 13.80
CA SER A 190 21.04 14.36 14.03
C SER A 190 20.90 15.84 13.65
N THR A 191 21.10 16.74 14.58
CA THR A 191 21.10 18.20 14.38
C THR A 191 22.45 18.76 13.93
N THR A 192 23.50 17.93 13.93
CA THR A 192 24.84 18.33 13.47
C THR A 192 24.95 18.45 11.95
N LYS A 193 24.01 17.81 11.21
CA LYS A 193 23.94 17.91 9.76
C LYS A 193 23.20 19.19 9.38
N GLU A 194 23.82 20.02 8.52
CA GLU A 194 23.23 21.26 8.03
C GLU A 194 21.82 21.06 7.48
N GLY A 195 20.92 21.94 7.85
CA GLY A 195 19.52 21.95 7.42
C GLY A 195 18.64 20.84 8.00
N ASN A 196 19.18 19.88 8.77
CA ASN A 196 18.37 18.78 9.28
C ASN A 196 17.33 19.25 10.31
N THR A 197 17.58 20.31 11.06
CA THR A 197 16.58 20.92 11.97
C THR A 197 15.34 21.39 11.19
N GLY A 198 15.53 22.06 10.05
CA GLY A 198 14.42 22.44 9.15
C GLY A 198 13.69 21.23 8.61
N ARG A 199 14.42 20.15 8.26
CA ARG A 199 13.83 18.89 7.79
C ARG A 199 12.96 18.23 8.85
N LEU A 200 13.42 18.15 10.09
CA LEU A 200 12.65 17.60 11.21
C LEU A 200 11.35 18.40 11.44
N TYR A 201 11.46 19.72 11.41
CA TYR A 201 10.32 20.61 11.51
C TYR A 201 9.30 20.37 10.39
N ASN A 202 9.74 20.29 9.15
CA ASN A 202 8.87 20.07 7.99
C ASN A 202 8.16 18.71 8.03
N ILE A 203 8.86 17.66 8.47
CA ILE A 203 8.26 16.33 8.70
C ILE A 203 7.12 16.43 9.74
N ALA A 204 7.39 17.07 10.88
CA ALA A 204 6.39 17.23 11.93
C ALA A 204 5.19 18.05 11.45
N LEU A 205 5.42 19.17 10.75
CA LEU A 205 4.37 20.02 10.20
C LEU A 205 3.47 19.26 9.21
N ALA A 206 4.06 18.55 8.25
CA ALA A 206 3.30 17.79 7.27
C ALA A 206 2.53 16.62 7.93
N SER A 207 3.13 15.92 8.88
CA SER A 207 2.47 14.87 9.65
C SER A 207 1.27 15.41 10.43
N GLN A 208 1.41 16.58 11.07
CA GLN A 208 0.32 17.25 11.79
C GLN A 208 -0.84 17.61 10.86
N ARG A 209 -0.56 18.14 9.67
CA ARG A 209 -1.59 18.52 8.69
C ARG A 209 -2.38 17.35 8.17
N LEU A 210 -1.76 16.19 8.10
CA LEU A 210 -2.36 14.95 7.61
C LEU A 210 -3.17 14.21 8.67
N SER A 211 -2.84 14.39 9.95
CA SER A 211 -3.57 13.73 11.03
C SER A 211 -5.00 14.27 11.13
N GLY A 212 -5.95 13.34 11.17
CA GLY A 212 -7.39 13.63 11.19
C GLY A 212 -8.00 13.86 9.82
N VAL A 213 -7.24 13.80 8.72
CA VAL A 213 -7.79 13.95 7.36
C VAL A 213 -8.73 12.78 7.07
N LEU A 214 -9.93 13.12 6.61
CA LEU A 214 -10.95 12.18 6.17
C LEU A 214 -10.99 12.13 4.65
N VAL A 215 -11.12 10.93 4.10
CA VAL A 215 -11.28 10.70 2.65
C VAL A 215 -12.53 9.84 2.47
N ALA A 216 -13.63 10.46 2.03
CA ALA A 216 -14.90 9.79 1.84
C ALA A 216 -14.85 8.75 0.71
N PRO A 217 -15.84 7.82 0.61
CA PRO A 217 -15.98 6.96 -0.56
C PRO A 217 -15.96 7.76 -1.86
N ASP A 218 -15.22 7.28 -2.86
CA ASP A 218 -15.00 7.91 -4.17
C ASP A 218 -14.29 9.29 -4.14
N GLU A 219 -13.96 9.81 -2.97
CA GLU A 219 -13.21 11.06 -2.85
C GLU A 219 -11.75 10.89 -3.29
N VAL A 220 -11.22 11.94 -3.93
CA VAL A 220 -9.82 12.04 -4.32
C VAL A 220 -9.04 12.78 -3.23
N PHE A 221 -8.14 12.05 -2.59
CA PHE A 221 -7.10 12.64 -1.75
C PHE A 221 -6.01 13.26 -2.62
N SER A 222 -5.55 14.45 -2.26
CA SER A 222 -4.38 15.11 -2.85
C SER A 222 -3.44 15.52 -1.72
N PHE A 223 -2.21 15.04 -1.77
CA PHE A 223 -1.21 15.38 -0.76
C PHE A 223 -0.91 16.87 -0.75
N ASN A 224 -0.79 17.48 -1.93
CA ASN A 224 -0.52 18.92 -2.06
C ASN A 224 -1.69 19.79 -1.61
N ARG A 225 -2.94 19.35 -1.76
CA ARG A 225 -4.11 20.06 -1.23
C ARG A 225 -4.05 20.18 0.29
N VAL A 226 -3.51 19.19 0.98
CA VAL A 226 -3.39 19.16 2.45
C VAL A 226 -2.10 19.84 2.92
N CYS A 227 -0.97 19.53 2.29
CA CYS A 227 0.36 19.93 2.77
C CYS A 227 0.98 21.12 2.04
N GLY A 228 0.62 21.36 0.78
CA GLY A 228 1.19 22.43 -0.03
C GLY A 228 0.57 23.81 0.24
N PRO A 229 1.09 24.86 -0.39
CA PRO A 229 2.36 24.91 -1.09
C PRO A 229 3.57 24.86 -0.14
N TYR A 230 4.72 24.41 -0.64
CA TYR A 230 5.95 24.28 0.16
C TYR A 230 6.73 25.60 0.12
N THR A 231 6.32 26.56 0.95
CA THR A 231 6.89 27.91 1.03
C THR A 231 7.06 28.36 2.48
N ALA A 232 7.84 29.41 2.70
CA ALA A 232 8.01 30.02 4.03
C ALA A 232 6.68 30.55 4.59
N GLU A 233 5.85 31.17 3.74
CA GLU A 233 4.55 31.73 4.12
C GLU A 233 3.60 30.63 4.60
N ASN A 234 3.71 29.42 4.04
CA ASN A 234 2.97 28.25 4.48
C ASN A 234 3.66 27.51 5.64
N GLY A 235 4.63 28.13 6.30
CA GLY A 235 5.27 27.67 7.53
C GLY A 235 6.42 26.67 7.33
N TYR A 236 6.78 26.32 6.08
CA TYR A 236 7.91 25.42 5.86
C TYR A 236 9.25 26.10 6.10
N LYS A 237 10.23 25.31 6.52
CA LYS A 237 11.62 25.74 6.71
C LYS A 237 12.50 25.27 5.57
N GLU A 238 13.60 25.99 5.33
CA GLU A 238 14.64 25.50 4.43
C GLU A 238 15.28 24.24 4.99
N ALA A 239 15.47 23.26 4.13
CA ALA A 239 16.07 21.98 4.46
C ALA A 239 16.66 21.33 3.19
N PRO A 240 17.51 20.31 3.31
CA PRO A 240 18.05 19.59 2.16
C PRO A 240 16.93 19.01 1.27
N ILE A 241 17.02 19.27 -0.04
CA ILE A 241 16.13 18.74 -1.08
C ILE A 241 16.92 17.95 -2.12
N LEU A 242 16.23 17.03 -2.82
CA LEU A 242 16.81 16.23 -3.91
C LEU A 242 16.37 16.81 -5.28
N SER A 243 16.62 18.11 -5.51
CA SER A 243 16.15 18.76 -6.73
C SER A 243 17.17 19.73 -7.29
N GLY A 244 17.47 19.57 -8.59
CA GLY A 244 18.28 20.52 -9.37
C GLY A 244 19.66 20.80 -8.80
N GLU A 245 20.16 22.03 -9.06
CA GLU A 245 21.44 22.50 -8.56
C GLU A 245 21.40 22.95 -7.09
N SER A 246 20.21 23.31 -6.61
CA SER A 246 20.02 23.71 -5.21
C SER A 246 19.98 22.51 -4.31
N LYS A 247 20.82 22.54 -3.25
CA LYS A 247 20.83 21.52 -2.20
C LYS A 247 19.85 21.83 -1.05
N MET A 248 19.34 23.04 -1.00
CA MET A 248 18.43 23.55 0.04
C MET A 248 17.17 24.13 -0.58
N GLY A 249 16.02 23.96 0.09
CA GLY A 249 14.74 24.50 -0.32
C GLY A 249 13.67 24.28 0.73
N PHE A 250 12.55 24.97 0.58
CA PHE A 250 11.41 24.84 1.50
C PHE A 250 10.73 23.46 1.36
N GLY A 251 10.33 22.87 2.48
CA GLY A 251 9.63 21.58 2.51
C GLY A 251 10.54 20.34 2.39
N GLY A 252 11.87 20.50 2.48
CA GLY A 252 12.77 19.34 2.53
C GLY A 252 12.36 18.38 3.66
N GLY A 253 12.20 17.07 3.33
CA GLY A 253 11.69 16.03 4.23
C GLY A 253 10.23 15.61 3.94
N VAL A 254 9.40 16.45 3.32
CA VAL A 254 7.98 16.18 3.07
C VAL A 254 7.76 15.00 2.13
N CYS A 255 8.66 14.77 1.16
CA CYS A 255 8.58 13.59 0.30
C CYS A 255 8.64 12.28 1.10
N GLN A 256 9.32 12.23 2.25
CA GLN A 256 9.30 11.05 3.10
C GLN A 256 7.93 10.84 3.75
N VAL A 257 7.25 11.90 4.19
CA VAL A 257 5.89 11.84 4.72
C VAL A 257 4.93 11.30 3.64
N CYS A 258 5.03 11.83 2.42
CA CYS A 258 4.26 11.36 1.27
C CYS A 258 4.54 9.89 0.96
N SER A 259 5.81 9.48 0.94
CA SER A 259 6.21 8.09 0.69
C SER A 259 5.65 7.14 1.75
N THR A 260 5.52 7.58 2.99
CA THR A 260 4.94 6.77 4.07
C THR A 260 3.47 6.48 3.82
N ILE A 261 2.66 7.48 3.41
CA ILE A 261 1.27 7.28 2.95
C ILE A 261 1.22 6.38 1.71
N TYR A 262 2.05 6.67 0.71
CA TYR A 262 2.06 5.94 -0.55
C TYR A 262 2.19 4.42 -0.34
N ASN A 263 3.00 4.00 0.62
CA ASN A 263 3.15 2.59 0.96
C ASN A 263 1.90 1.97 1.60
N ILE A 264 1.03 2.74 2.24
CA ILE A 264 -0.29 2.26 2.66
C ILE A 264 -1.22 2.15 1.44
N VAL A 265 -1.25 3.18 0.61
CA VAL A 265 -2.06 3.25 -0.61
C VAL A 265 -1.80 2.07 -1.55
N LEU A 266 -0.58 1.55 -1.59
CA LEU A 266 -0.23 0.34 -2.34
C LEU A 266 -0.83 -0.97 -1.79
N ARG A 267 -1.39 -0.97 -0.57
CA ARG A 267 -1.77 -2.20 0.17
C ARG A 267 -3.23 -2.29 0.55
N ILE A 268 -3.96 -1.20 0.41
CA ILE A 268 -5.41 -1.17 0.59
C ILE A 268 -6.08 -0.84 -0.74
N PRO A 269 -7.37 -1.15 -0.93
CA PRO A 269 -8.10 -0.81 -2.14
C PRO A 269 -8.18 0.71 -2.34
N THR A 270 -7.34 1.22 -3.22
CA THR A 270 -7.30 2.63 -3.66
C THR A 270 -6.93 2.70 -5.13
N VAL A 271 -7.26 3.81 -5.79
CA VAL A 271 -6.81 4.11 -7.16
C VAL A 271 -5.80 5.24 -7.11
N ILE A 272 -4.56 4.97 -7.49
CA ILE A 272 -3.52 5.99 -7.62
C ILE A 272 -3.77 6.78 -8.90
N LEU A 273 -4.05 8.08 -8.77
CA LEU A 273 -4.33 8.98 -9.88
C LEU A 273 -3.10 9.75 -10.34
N ASP A 274 -2.27 10.18 -9.41
CA ASP A 274 -0.99 10.86 -9.69
C ASP A 274 0.08 10.40 -8.70
N MET A 275 1.28 10.15 -9.20
CA MET A 275 2.43 9.77 -8.38
C MET A 275 3.72 9.91 -9.18
N ASN A 276 4.75 10.42 -8.55
CA ASN A 276 6.06 10.60 -9.12
C ASN A 276 7.12 9.99 -8.18
N TRP A 277 8.11 9.29 -8.76
CA TRP A 277 9.27 8.80 -8.00
C TRP A 277 10.41 9.80 -8.01
N HIS A 278 11.32 9.68 -7.04
CA HIS A 278 12.62 10.32 -7.16
C HIS A 278 13.42 9.68 -8.31
N ALA A 279 14.41 10.40 -8.82
CA ALA A 279 15.26 9.87 -9.89
C ALA A 279 15.98 8.58 -9.45
N GLN A 280 16.49 7.82 -10.39
CA GLN A 280 16.99 6.43 -10.37
C GLN A 280 17.68 5.86 -9.12
N ALA A 281 18.20 6.69 -8.21
CA ALA A 281 18.90 6.22 -7.02
C ALA A 281 18.00 5.85 -5.82
N GLY A 282 16.68 6.12 -5.90
CA GLY A 282 15.77 5.97 -4.77
C GLY A 282 16.11 6.93 -3.61
N THR A 283 15.63 6.60 -2.43
CA THR A 283 15.83 7.39 -1.21
C THR A 283 16.61 6.60 -0.15
N ALA A 284 17.12 7.31 0.88
CA ALA A 284 17.81 6.65 1.98
C ALA A 284 16.86 5.90 2.94
N TYR A 285 15.55 6.11 2.81
CA TYR A 285 14.54 5.60 3.75
C TYR A 285 13.64 4.51 3.15
N LEU A 286 13.66 4.31 1.82
CA LEU A 286 12.92 3.27 1.12
C LEU A 286 13.67 2.79 -0.13
N PRO A 287 13.46 1.55 -0.55
CA PRO A 287 13.92 1.06 -1.84
C PRO A 287 13.33 1.87 -3.00
N ALA A 288 14.01 1.85 -4.15
CA ALA A 288 13.52 2.51 -5.37
C ALA A 288 12.13 1.98 -5.76
N GLY A 289 11.24 2.90 -6.15
CA GLY A 289 9.85 2.59 -6.55
C GLY A 289 8.85 2.52 -5.39
N PHE A 290 9.31 2.57 -4.14
CA PHE A 290 8.43 2.68 -2.95
C PHE A 290 8.37 4.09 -2.40
N ASP A 291 9.13 5.01 -2.99
CA ASP A 291 9.12 6.41 -2.66
C ASP A 291 8.10 7.18 -3.51
N ALA A 292 7.61 8.29 -2.98
CA ALA A 292 6.79 9.25 -3.69
C ALA A 292 7.39 10.65 -3.56
N THR A 293 7.51 11.34 -4.70
CA THR A 293 8.00 12.71 -4.77
C THR A 293 6.85 13.69 -4.88
N VAL A 294 6.85 14.70 -4.01
CA VAL A 294 5.96 15.85 -4.09
C VAL A 294 6.76 17.16 -4.16
N SER A 295 6.19 18.13 -4.83
CA SER A 295 6.72 19.49 -4.96
C SER A 295 5.55 20.44 -5.27
N ASN A 296 5.81 21.73 -5.46
CA ASN A 296 4.76 22.65 -5.88
C ASN A 296 4.16 22.32 -7.27
N THR A 297 4.79 21.42 -8.04
CA THR A 297 4.35 20.97 -9.38
C THR A 297 4.13 19.49 -9.52
N LYS A 298 4.42 18.70 -8.48
CA LYS A 298 4.24 17.25 -8.45
C LYS A 298 3.40 16.88 -7.25
N ASP A 299 2.38 16.08 -7.45
CA ASP A 299 1.47 15.63 -6.39
C ASP A 299 1.50 14.11 -6.22
N MET A 300 0.91 13.62 -5.14
CA MET A 300 0.50 12.24 -4.96
C MET A 300 -1.00 12.25 -4.68
N GLN A 301 -1.76 11.62 -5.56
CA GLN A 301 -3.20 11.56 -5.48
C GLN A 301 -3.70 10.13 -5.53
N PHE A 302 -4.67 9.82 -4.71
CA PHE A 302 -5.40 8.56 -4.79
C PHE A 302 -6.90 8.79 -4.57
N ARG A 303 -7.71 7.89 -5.13
CA ARG A 303 -9.14 7.82 -4.85
C ARG A 303 -9.39 6.71 -3.83
N ASN A 304 -10.19 7.00 -2.82
CA ASN A 304 -10.72 5.99 -1.92
C ASN A 304 -11.83 5.19 -2.64
N VAL A 305 -11.61 3.89 -2.85
CA VAL A 305 -12.63 2.99 -3.45
C VAL A 305 -13.26 2.05 -2.43
N LEU A 306 -12.97 2.26 -1.15
CA LEU A 306 -13.66 1.56 -0.07
C LEU A 306 -15.08 2.12 0.11
N PRO A 307 -16.04 1.30 0.56
CA PRO A 307 -17.42 1.73 0.76
C PRO A 307 -17.64 2.59 2.02
N TYR A 308 -16.54 3.07 2.63
CA TYR A 308 -16.55 3.88 3.85
C TYR A 308 -15.41 4.91 3.85
N THR A 309 -15.53 5.89 4.71
CA THR A 309 -14.52 6.94 4.89
C THR A 309 -13.25 6.38 5.52
N ILE A 310 -12.10 6.75 4.98
CA ILE A 310 -10.77 6.51 5.57
C ILE A 310 -10.41 7.72 6.43
N ARG A 311 -9.88 7.50 7.63
CA ARG A 311 -9.22 8.49 8.44
C ARG A 311 -7.72 8.24 8.43
N ILE A 312 -6.96 9.28 8.08
CA ILE A 312 -5.50 9.27 8.04
C ILE A 312 -4.99 9.83 9.37
N GLU A 313 -4.04 9.13 9.98
CA GLU A 313 -3.32 9.60 11.17
C GLU A 313 -1.82 9.46 10.97
N PHE A 314 -1.07 10.29 11.67
CA PHE A 314 0.39 10.29 11.64
C PHE A 314 0.98 10.42 13.03
N GLN A 315 2.08 9.71 13.24
CA GLN A 315 2.97 9.97 14.36
C GLN A 315 4.41 10.02 13.87
N SER A 316 5.15 11.03 14.31
CA SER A 316 6.60 11.10 14.14
C SER A 316 7.26 11.34 15.50
N LEU A 317 8.18 10.46 15.89
CA LEU A 317 8.87 10.50 17.18
C LEU A 317 10.28 9.96 17.01
N ASP A 318 11.27 10.77 17.37
CA ASP A 318 12.70 10.40 17.48
C ASP A 318 13.25 9.56 16.31
N GLY A 319 12.94 9.98 15.08
CA GLY A 319 13.45 9.30 13.89
C GLY A 319 12.59 8.16 13.35
N VAL A 320 11.47 7.89 14.01
CA VAL A 320 10.44 6.95 13.56
C VAL A 320 9.21 7.73 13.12
N MET A 321 8.68 7.45 11.94
CA MET A 321 7.45 8.05 11.46
C MET A 321 6.52 6.95 10.95
N THR A 322 5.29 6.93 11.46
CA THR A 322 4.27 5.96 11.09
C THR A 322 3.00 6.68 10.66
N ALA A 323 2.49 6.29 9.51
CA ALA A 323 1.16 6.64 9.04
C ALA A 323 0.19 5.50 9.35
N PHE A 324 -1.06 5.84 9.61
CA PHE A 324 -2.13 4.91 9.91
C PHE A 324 -3.35 5.26 9.07
N PHE A 325 -4.03 4.25 8.53
CA PHE A 325 -5.32 4.40 7.90
C PHE A 325 -6.35 3.58 8.68
N TYR A 326 -7.37 4.27 9.18
CA TYR A 326 -8.47 3.70 9.92
C TYR A 326 -9.75 3.76 9.10
N ARG A 327 -10.67 2.82 9.31
CA ARG A 327 -12.06 3.05 8.96
C ARG A 327 -12.59 4.13 9.91
N ALA A 328 -13.01 5.27 9.36
CA ALA A 328 -13.59 6.34 10.17
C ALA A 328 -14.92 5.89 10.77
N ASP A 329 -15.25 6.47 11.92
CA ASP A 329 -16.59 6.42 12.45
C ASP A 329 -17.51 7.21 11.50
N SER A 330 -18.71 6.71 11.27
CA SER A 330 -19.71 7.33 10.37
C SER A 330 -20.22 8.66 10.92
#